data_cd43c61b11debcb1457dffb6fde01d14
#
_entry.id   cd43c61b11debcb1457dffb6fde01d14
#
_cell.length_a   1.000
_cell.length_b   1.000
_cell.length_c   1.000
_cell.angle_alpha   90.00
_cell.angle_beta   90.00
_cell.angle_gamma   90.00
#
_symmetry.space_group_name_H-M   'P 1'
#
loop_
_entity.id
_entity.type
_entity.pdbx_description
1 polymer ?
#
loop_
_entity_poly.entity_id
_entity_poly.type
_entity_poly.pdbx_seq_one_letter_code
_entity_poly.pdbx_strand_id
1 'polypeptide(L)'
;MLTIICPIYNEEKYIVRCIESIMAQDYPKDDLEVLFVDGMSTDRTREIIISYLPRCSYLRVLDNPHKIVPYAMNKGINEAKGDIIMRIDAHTYYEPNYCSAIVKRLKELNADNVGCVCKTDVLNKTPKTLAIREVLSNKFGVGNSAFRTGIDGVKEVDTVPFGCWPKRVFEKYGQYDVRLVRNQDIELSKRIINGGGKIYIIPDTFCTYLARETFSDLAKNNFGNGKWNILTVYYTRQMKSLSLRHFIPLLFVLGVILPALVGIFWHPALLLSAFVLLVYLVALCGISAQLAVQKHLNFFYLFWSFVTLHCSYGWGSLVGLLSLPFKKR
;
A
#
# COMPACT_ATOMS: atom_id res chain seq x y z
N MET A 1 17.26 10.58 -17.37
CA MET A 1 17.80 10.24 -16.04
C MET A 1 16.67 9.78 -15.13
N LEU A 2 16.90 8.75 -14.30
CA LEU A 2 15.94 8.25 -13.31
C LEU A 2 16.25 8.84 -11.93
N THR A 3 15.23 9.41 -11.25
CA THR A 3 15.32 9.75 -9.82
C THR A 3 14.43 8.79 -9.02
N ILE A 4 15.04 8.03 -8.13
CA ILE A 4 14.34 7.20 -7.13
C ILE A 4 14.12 8.07 -5.88
N ILE A 5 12.89 8.09 -5.37
CA ILE A 5 12.52 8.74 -4.12
C ILE A 5 12.12 7.67 -3.10
N CYS A 6 12.80 7.64 -1.97
CA CYS A 6 12.54 6.74 -0.86
C CYS A 6 12.15 7.55 0.40
N PRO A 7 10.86 7.69 0.70
CA PRO A 7 10.41 8.22 1.99
C PRO A 7 10.81 7.28 3.11
N ILE A 8 11.46 7.78 4.15
CA ILE A 8 11.93 6.99 5.29
C ILE A 8 11.58 7.64 6.63
N TYR A 9 11.29 6.80 7.62
CA TYR A 9 11.16 7.21 9.03
C TYR A 9 11.30 5.99 9.93
N ASN A 10 12.41 5.91 10.70
CA ASN A 10 12.72 4.82 11.62
C ASN A 10 12.71 3.43 10.96
N GLU A 11 13.58 3.25 9.96
CA GLU A 11 13.68 2.04 9.13
C GLU A 11 15.01 1.28 9.36
N GLU A 12 15.69 1.43 10.51
CA GLU A 12 17.03 0.84 10.75
C GLU A 12 17.09 -0.67 10.50
N LYS A 13 15.98 -1.39 10.69
CA LYS A 13 15.88 -2.83 10.48
C LYS A 13 15.91 -3.24 9.01
N TYR A 14 15.54 -2.34 8.10
CA TYR A 14 15.30 -2.63 6.69
C TYR A 14 16.22 -1.86 5.75
N ILE A 15 16.71 -0.69 6.19
CA ILE A 15 17.36 0.28 5.31
C ILE A 15 18.64 -0.26 4.64
N VAL A 16 19.43 -1.10 5.33
CA VAL A 16 20.64 -1.73 4.75
C VAL A 16 20.28 -2.53 3.51
N ARG A 17 19.30 -3.45 3.63
CA ARG A 17 18.86 -4.28 2.50
C ARG A 17 18.24 -3.46 1.38
N CYS A 18 17.52 -2.39 1.72
CA CYS A 18 16.99 -1.47 0.71
C CYS A 18 18.11 -0.84 -0.09
N ILE A 19 19.13 -0.27 0.56
CA ILE A 19 20.28 0.34 -0.12
C ILE A 19 21.01 -0.69 -0.97
N GLU A 20 21.28 -1.87 -0.44
CA GLU A 20 21.95 -2.96 -1.18
C GLU A 20 21.15 -3.40 -2.41
N SER A 21 19.81 -3.47 -2.32
CA SER A 21 18.97 -3.79 -3.48
C SER A 21 18.97 -2.68 -4.54
N ILE A 22 19.14 -1.41 -4.15
CA ILE A 22 19.32 -0.29 -5.07
C ILE A 22 20.70 -0.33 -5.73
N MET A 23 21.73 -0.63 -4.95
CA MET A 23 23.10 -0.77 -5.49
C MET A 23 23.19 -1.92 -6.50
N ALA A 24 22.45 -3.01 -6.26
CA ALA A 24 22.39 -4.19 -7.14
C ALA A 24 21.55 -3.99 -8.42
N GLN A 25 20.89 -2.83 -8.61
CA GLN A 25 20.12 -2.58 -9.83
C GLN A 25 21.01 -2.57 -11.06
N ASP A 26 20.52 -3.15 -12.16
CA ASP A 26 21.16 -3.19 -13.47
C ASP A 26 21.10 -1.84 -14.23
N TYR A 27 20.48 -0.84 -13.64
CA TYR A 27 20.33 0.49 -14.21
C TYR A 27 21.66 1.26 -14.13
N PRO A 28 22.07 2.01 -15.22
CA PRO A 28 23.31 2.77 -15.24
C PRO A 28 23.40 3.77 -14.10
N LYS A 29 24.47 3.71 -13.31
CA LYS A 29 24.61 4.55 -12.11
C LYS A 29 24.81 6.04 -12.44
N ASP A 30 25.39 6.34 -13.61
CA ASP A 30 25.55 7.72 -14.10
C ASP A 30 24.22 8.36 -14.53
N ASP A 31 23.19 7.54 -14.82
CA ASP A 31 21.83 7.98 -15.17
C ASP A 31 20.82 7.78 -14.02
N LEU A 32 21.33 7.58 -12.79
CA LEU A 32 20.57 7.32 -11.59
C LEU A 32 20.81 8.38 -10.53
N GLU A 33 19.73 8.85 -9.89
CA GLU A 33 19.73 9.61 -8.64
C GLU A 33 18.84 8.92 -7.63
N VAL A 34 19.25 8.86 -6.37
CA VAL A 34 18.45 8.29 -5.27
C VAL A 34 18.34 9.30 -4.14
N LEU A 35 17.12 9.68 -3.82
CA LEU A 35 16.78 10.62 -2.75
C LEU A 35 16.14 9.87 -1.58
N PHE A 36 16.90 9.67 -0.50
CA PHE A 36 16.32 9.27 0.77
C PHE A 36 15.74 10.50 1.46
N VAL A 37 14.41 10.56 1.61
CA VAL A 37 13.73 11.71 2.22
C VAL A 37 13.33 11.35 3.64
N ASP A 38 14.17 11.75 4.59
CA ASP A 38 14.11 11.35 5.99
C ASP A 38 13.10 12.19 6.79
N GLY A 39 12.10 11.51 7.35
CA GLY A 39 11.09 12.06 8.26
C GLY A 39 11.66 12.44 9.65
N MET A 40 12.92 12.81 9.76
CA MET A 40 13.64 13.08 11.01
C MET A 40 13.69 11.82 11.89
N SER A 41 14.25 10.75 11.37
CA SER A 41 14.43 9.48 12.07
C SER A 41 15.19 9.66 13.38
N THR A 42 14.77 8.92 14.40
CA THR A 42 15.32 8.96 15.77
C THR A 42 16.11 7.70 16.12
N ASP A 43 16.09 6.70 15.24
CA ASP A 43 16.89 5.49 15.27
C ASP A 43 18.16 5.64 14.41
N ARG A 44 18.86 4.55 14.13
CA ARG A 44 20.10 4.56 13.34
C ARG A 44 19.90 4.66 11.82
N THR A 45 18.66 4.83 11.34
CA THR A 45 18.35 4.88 9.88
C THR A 45 19.24 5.89 9.16
N ARG A 46 19.29 7.13 9.65
CA ARG A 46 20.06 8.22 9.02
C ARG A 46 21.56 7.96 9.05
N GLU A 47 22.10 7.50 10.18
CA GLU A 47 23.51 7.14 10.35
C GLU A 47 23.92 6.08 9.31
N ILE A 48 23.10 5.04 9.16
CA ILE A 48 23.34 3.96 8.19
C ILE A 48 23.41 4.51 6.79
N ILE A 49 22.43 5.34 6.34
CA ILE A 49 22.44 5.88 4.98
C ILE A 49 23.68 6.74 4.72
N ILE A 50 24.07 7.60 5.69
CA ILE A 50 25.24 8.45 5.57
C ILE A 50 26.50 7.61 5.37
N SER A 51 26.61 6.44 5.99
CA SER A 51 27.77 5.54 5.84
C SER A 51 27.95 4.99 4.41
N TYR A 52 26.89 4.99 3.58
CA TYR A 52 26.94 4.57 2.19
C TYR A 52 27.28 5.69 1.20
N LEU A 53 27.11 6.97 1.57
CA LEU A 53 27.36 8.11 0.68
C LEU A 53 28.77 8.10 0.03
N PRO A 54 29.87 7.78 0.75
CA PRO A 54 31.19 7.75 0.14
C PRO A 54 31.35 6.71 -0.99
N ARG A 55 30.50 5.68 -1.02
CA ARG A 55 30.51 4.59 -2.02
C ARG A 55 29.52 4.80 -3.15
N CYS A 56 28.56 5.73 -3.01
CA CYS A 56 27.42 5.90 -3.89
C CYS A 56 27.15 7.38 -4.14
N SER A 57 27.88 7.99 -5.08
CA SER A 57 27.77 9.43 -5.42
C SER A 57 26.37 9.85 -5.91
N TYR A 58 25.56 8.88 -6.36
CA TYR A 58 24.18 9.08 -6.81
C TYR A 58 23.16 9.10 -5.65
N LEU A 59 23.57 8.86 -4.39
CA LEU A 59 22.70 8.94 -3.22
C LEU A 59 22.73 10.34 -2.60
N ARG A 60 21.56 10.82 -2.18
CA ARG A 60 21.39 12.06 -1.40
C ARG A 60 20.39 11.83 -0.28
N VAL A 61 20.56 12.55 0.84
CA VAL A 61 19.62 12.56 1.97
C VAL A 61 18.98 13.94 2.06
N LEU A 62 17.66 13.98 2.17
CA LEU A 62 16.87 15.20 2.32
C LEU A 62 16.04 15.12 3.61
N ASP A 63 15.89 16.23 4.31
CA ASP A 63 15.09 16.31 5.54
C ASP A 63 13.61 16.54 5.23
N ASN A 64 12.72 15.81 5.92
CA ASN A 64 11.28 16.02 5.90
C ASN A 64 10.72 16.25 7.32
N PRO A 65 10.70 17.49 7.81
CA PRO A 65 10.20 17.79 9.15
C PRO A 65 8.73 17.43 9.38
N HIS A 66 7.95 17.30 8.29
CA HIS A 66 6.53 16.91 8.36
C HIS A 66 6.29 15.42 8.59
N LYS A 67 7.32 14.57 8.49
CA LYS A 67 7.33 13.14 8.83
C LYS A 67 6.41 12.23 8.00
N ILE A 68 5.54 12.74 7.14
CA ILE A 68 4.60 11.95 6.34
C ILE A 68 5.02 11.85 4.88
N VAL A 69 4.61 10.73 4.25
CA VAL A 69 5.00 10.35 2.89
C VAL A 69 4.69 11.42 1.82
N PRO A 70 3.52 12.08 1.80
CA PRO A 70 3.22 13.09 0.77
C PRO A 70 4.22 14.24 0.73
N TYR A 71 4.62 14.75 1.91
CA TYR A 71 5.64 15.81 1.98
C TYR A 71 7.01 15.32 1.51
N ALA A 72 7.37 14.07 1.86
CA ALA A 72 8.61 13.46 1.41
C ALA A 72 8.63 13.32 -0.12
N MET A 73 7.54 12.78 -0.69
CA MET A 73 7.43 12.62 -2.15
C MET A 73 7.47 13.95 -2.87
N ASN A 74 6.70 14.95 -2.43
CA ASN A 74 6.67 16.27 -3.04
C ASN A 74 8.05 16.96 -2.98
N LYS A 75 8.72 16.86 -1.83
CA LYS A 75 10.09 17.36 -1.71
C LYS A 75 11.04 16.65 -2.68
N GLY A 76 10.99 15.32 -2.73
CA GLY A 76 11.81 14.54 -3.64
C GLY A 76 11.53 14.88 -5.11
N ILE A 77 10.25 15.05 -5.51
CA ILE A 77 9.86 15.42 -6.88
C ILE A 77 10.42 16.82 -7.26
N ASN A 78 10.39 17.77 -6.33
CA ASN A 78 10.90 19.13 -6.57
C ASN A 78 12.44 19.15 -6.69
N GLU A 79 13.13 18.33 -5.90
CA GLU A 79 14.60 18.21 -5.87
C GLU A 79 15.16 17.27 -6.95
N ALA A 80 14.30 16.49 -7.61
CA ALA A 80 14.68 15.48 -8.59
C ALA A 80 15.30 16.11 -9.83
N LYS A 81 16.46 15.60 -10.23
CA LYS A 81 17.16 15.96 -11.47
C LYS A 81 16.67 15.16 -12.67
N GLY A 82 16.10 13.98 -12.44
CA GLY A 82 15.65 13.08 -13.50
C GLY A 82 14.29 13.44 -14.08
N ASP A 83 14.07 13.06 -15.33
CA ASP A 83 12.80 13.20 -16.05
C ASP A 83 11.81 12.08 -15.73
N ILE A 84 12.31 11.02 -15.10
CA ILE A 84 11.54 9.87 -14.64
C ILE A 84 11.67 9.81 -13.12
N ILE A 85 10.55 9.72 -12.44
CA ILE A 85 10.44 9.62 -10.98
C ILE A 85 9.97 8.21 -10.63
N MET A 86 10.66 7.54 -9.73
CA MET A 86 10.26 6.24 -9.19
C MET A 86 10.18 6.32 -7.67
N ARG A 87 9.09 5.83 -7.08
CA ARG A 87 9.00 5.65 -5.64
C ARG A 87 9.47 4.25 -5.26
N ILE A 88 10.17 4.16 -4.14
CA ILE A 88 10.44 2.91 -3.43
C ILE A 88 10.17 3.11 -1.94
N ASP A 89 9.97 2.00 -1.21
CA ASP A 89 9.81 2.02 0.24
C ASP A 89 10.93 1.17 0.89
N ALA A 90 11.43 1.59 2.05
CA ALA A 90 12.62 1.00 2.69
C ALA A 90 12.44 -0.46 3.16
N HIS A 91 11.21 -0.88 3.49
CA HIS A 91 10.87 -2.24 3.92
C HIS A 91 10.42 -3.16 2.78
N THR A 92 10.90 -2.87 1.57
CA THR A 92 10.63 -3.64 0.35
C THR A 92 11.95 -4.00 -0.32
N TYR A 93 12.02 -5.19 -0.94
CA TYR A 93 13.16 -5.64 -1.73
C TYR A 93 12.83 -5.60 -3.20
N TYR A 94 13.80 -5.20 -4.00
CA TYR A 94 13.64 -4.97 -5.43
C TYR A 94 14.52 -5.94 -6.18
N GLU A 95 13.96 -6.60 -7.23
CA GLU A 95 14.75 -7.44 -8.13
C GLU A 95 15.82 -6.61 -8.84
N PRO A 96 16.97 -7.21 -9.22
CA PRO A 96 18.05 -6.46 -9.89
C PRO A 96 17.62 -5.73 -11.16
N ASN A 97 16.62 -6.25 -11.90
CA ASN A 97 16.07 -5.62 -13.11
C ASN A 97 14.87 -4.71 -12.85
N TYR A 98 14.60 -4.34 -11.59
CA TYR A 98 13.39 -3.58 -11.25
C TYR A 98 13.35 -2.21 -11.95
N CYS A 99 14.43 -1.45 -11.86
CA CYS A 99 14.49 -0.13 -12.45
C CYS A 99 14.47 -0.18 -13.99
N SER A 100 15.30 -1.02 -14.59
CA SER A 100 15.41 -1.12 -16.06
C SER A 100 14.11 -1.61 -16.70
N ALA A 101 13.48 -2.65 -16.15
CA ALA A 101 12.23 -3.20 -16.67
C ALA A 101 11.09 -2.19 -16.59
N ILE A 102 10.92 -1.51 -15.44
CA ILE A 102 9.82 -0.53 -15.27
C ILE A 102 10.04 0.68 -16.19
N VAL A 103 11.26 1.24 -16.24
CA VAL A 103 11.57 2.39 -17.10
C VAL A 103 11.39 2.05 -18.58
N LYS A 104 11.81 0.85 -19.00
CA LYS A 104 11.61 0.36 -20.36
C LYS A 104 10.11 0.34 -20.71
N ARG A 105 9.30 -0.29 -19.88
CA ARG A 105 7.85 -0.39 -20.09
C ARG A 105 7.15 0.96 -20.01
N LEU A 106 7.58 1.86 -19.14
CA LEU A 106 7.05 3.22 -19.06
C LEU A 106 7.17 3.96 -20.41
N LYS A 107 8.33 3.82 -21.06
CA LYS A 107 8.59 4.42 -22.37
C LYS A 107 7.84 3.71 -23.50
N GLU A 108 7.87 2.37 -23.55
CA GLU A 108 7.21 1.57 -24.60
C GLU A 108 5.69 1.75 -24.61
N LEU A 109 5.06 1.80 -23.43
CA LEU A 109 3.62 1.97 -23.31
C LEU A 109 3.18 3.43 -23.37
N ASN A 110 4.11 4.38 -23.42
CA ASN A 110 3.85 5.81 -23.27
C ASN A 110 2.90 6.07 -22.08
N ALA A 111 3.17 5.41 -20.96
CA ALA A 111 2.30 5.41 -19.79
C ALA A 111 2.53 6.64 -18.89
N ASP A 112 1.51 6.98 -18.10
CA ASP A 112 1.64 8.01 -17.07
C ASP A 112 2.10 7.43 -15.73
N ASN A 113 1.89 6.13 -15.50
CA ASN A 113 2.43 5.41 -14.35
C ASN A 113 2.61 3.92 -14.68
N VAL A 114 3.71 3.33 -14.23
CA VAL A 114 3.96 1.88 -14.33
C VAL A 114 4.44 1.37 -12.98
N GLY A 115 3.90 0.24 -12.58
CA GLY A 115 4.37 -0.55 -11.44
C GLY A 115 4.41 -2.03 -11.79
N CYS A 116 4.82 -2.85 -10.85
CA CYS A 116 4.91 -4.30 -11.01
C CYS A 116 4.14 -5.05 -9.92
N VAL A 117 4.18 -6.37 -10.00
CA VAL A 117 3.66 -7.24 -8.94
C VAL A 117 4.47 -7.03 -7.66
N CYS A 118 3.76 -6.89 -6.54
CA CYS A 118 4.34 -6.75 -5.22
C CYS A 118 4.03 -8.02 -4.42
N LYS A 119 4.98 -8.96 -4.41
CA LYS A 119 4.86 -10.21 -3.65
C LYS A 119 4.90 -9.90 -2.16
N THR A 120 3.97 -10.47 -1.42
CA THR A 120 3.97 -10.34 0.04
C THR A 120 4.77 -11.49 0.64
N ASP A 121 5.76 -11.19 1.47
CA ASP A 121 6.48 -12.20 2.27
C ASP A 121 6.59 -11.74 3.73
N VAL A 122 7.22 -12.55 4.57
CA VAL A 122 7.44 -12.29 6.00
C VAL A 122 8.89 -12.57 6.33
N LEU A 123 9.44 -11.82 7.29
CA LEU A 123 10.82 -11.99 7.71
C LEU A 123 11.01 -13.33 8.42
N ASN A 124 10.10 -13.66 9.36
CA ASN A 124 10.13 -14.89 10.15
C ASN A 124 9.02 -15.84 9.72
N LYS A 125 9.38 -16.99 9.17
CA LYS A 125 8.43 -18.00 8.64
C LYS A 125 7.90 -18.89 9.75
N THR A 126 6.85 -18.46 10.44
CA THR A 126 6.08 -19.23 11.43
C THR A 126 4.69 -19.55 10.91
N PRO A 127 3.95 -20.53 11.46
CA PRO A 127 2.58 -20.81 11.06
C PRO A 127 1.66 -19.57 11.09
N LYS A 128 1.84 -18.69 12.07
CA LYS A 128 1.12 -17.42 12.20
C LYS A 128 1.47 -16.44 11.08
N THR A 129 2.76 -16.19 10.85
CA THR A 129 3.20 -15.19 9.88
C THR A 129 2.92 -15.63 8.44
N LEU A 130 3.01 -16.93 8.15
CA LEU A 130 2.63 -17.50 6.86
C LEU A 130 1.13 -17.36 6.60
N ALA A 131 0.28 -17.50 7.62
CA ALA A 131 -1.16 -17.24 7.49
C ALA A 131 -1.46 -15.76 7.23
N ILE A 132 -0.79 -14.83 7.94
CA ILE A 132 -0.93 -13.39 7.70
C ILE A 132 -0.50 -13.04 6.26
N ARG A 133 0.64 -13.57 5.80
CA ARG A 133 1.12 -13.41 4.42
C ARG A 133 0.07 -13.86 3.41
N GLU A 134 -0.50 -15.06 3.61
CA GLU A 134 -1.50 -15.61 2.71
C GLU A 134 -2.74 -14.72 2.62
N VAL A 135 -3.27 -14.28 3.75
CA VAL A 135 -4.45 -13.40 3.81
C VAL A 135 -4.20 -12.07 3.09
N LEU A 136 -3.01 -11.52 3.18
CA LEU A 136 -2.62 -10.28 2.49
C LEU A 136 -2.34 -10.46 0.99
N SER A 137 -2.32 -11.70 0.49
CA SER A 137 -2.14 -12.05 -0.92
C SER A 137 -3.39 -12.69 -1.53
N ASN A 138 -4.43 -12.93 -0.74
CA ASN A 138 -5.65 -13.61 -1.14
C ASN A 138 -6.76 -12.62 -1.51
N LYS A 139 -7.52 -12.93 -2.57
CA LYS A 139 -8.64 -12.09 -3.04
C LYS A 139 -9.70 -11.84 -1.97
N PHE A 140 -9.96 -12.80 -1.09
CA PHE A 140 -10.90 -12.62 0.02
C PHE A 140 -10.39 -11.64 1.08
N GLY A 141 -9.06 -11.54 1.27
CA GLY A 141 -8.45 -10.58 2.19
C GLY A 141 -8.30 -9.18 1.60
N VAL A 142 -7.79 -9.07 0.36
CA VAL A 142 -7.39 -7.77 -0.23
C VAL A 142 -8.18 -7.39 -1.49
N GLY A 143 -9.21 -8.16 -1.83
CA GLY A 143 -10.01 -7.95 -3.04
C GLY A 143 -9.22 -8.16 -4.33
N ASN A 144 -9.68 -7.58 -5.43
CA ASN A 144 -9.04 -7.68 -6.75
C ASN A 144 -7.84 -6.72 -6.89
N SER A 145 -6.91 -6.75 -5.94
CA SER A 145 -5.68 -5.95 -5.99
C SER A 145 -4.66 -6.66 -6.88
N ALA A 146 -4.64 -6.37 -8.19
CA ALA A 146 -3.82 -7.06 -9.19
C ALA A 146 -2.34 -7.15 -8.78
N PHE A 147 -1.79 -6.10 -8.17
CA PHE A 147 -0.40 -6.10 -7.73
C PHE A 147 -0.10 -7.06 -6.56
N ARG A 148 -1.13 -7.52 -5.81
CA ARG A 148 -0.98 -8.52 -4.73
C ARG A 148 -1.37 -9.93 -5.16
N THR A 149 -2.32 -10.04 -6.10
CA THR A 149 -2.86 -11.34 -6.53
C THR A 149 -2.15 -11.92 -7.75
N GLY A 150 -1.26 -11.13 -8.38
CA GLY A 150 -0.53 -11.52 -9.59
C GLY A 150 -1.26 -11.15 -10.88
N ILE A 151 -0.53 -11.21 -11.97
CA ILE A 151 -0.99 -10.95 -13.35
C ILE A 151 -0.28 -11.90 -14.33
N ASP A 152 -0.92 -12.19 -15.44
CA ASP A 152 -0.36 -13.06 -16.49
C ASP A 152 0.28 -12.27 -17.67
N GLY A 153 0.11 -10.94 -17.71
CA GLY A 153 0.62 -10.06 -18.75
C GLY A 153 0.47 -8.58 -18.37
N VAL A 154 0.92 -7.70 -19.24
CA VAL A 154 0.74 -6.24 -19.06
C VAL A 154 -0.75 -5.92 -18.97
N LYS A 155 -1.15 -5.17 -17.93
CA LYS A 155 -2.55 -4.85 -17.70
C LYS A 155 -2.72 -3.39 -17.28
N GLU A 156 -3.72 -2.73 -17.85
CA GLU A 156 -4.18 -1.43 -17.36
C GLU A 156 -4.95 -1.60 -16.06
N VAL A 157 -4.61 -0.78 -15.05
CA VAL A 157 -5.12 -0.91 -13.67
C VAL A 157 -5.47 0.46 -13.08
N ASP A 158 -6.21 0.45 -11.98
CA ASP A 158 -6.60 1.68 -11.28
C ASP A 158 -5.51 2.23 -10.33
N THR A 159 -4.54 1.41 -9.96
CA THR A 159 -3.40 1.80 -9.12
C THR A 159 -2.31 0.73 -9.16
N VAL A 160 -1.09 1.14 -8.86
CA VAL A 160 0.07 0.25 -8.67
C VAL A 160 0.77 0.59 -7.34
N PRO A 161 1.46 -0.37 -6.72
CA PRO A 161 2.29 -0.07 -5.56
C PRO A 161 3.50 0.75 -6.01
N PHE A 162 3.93 1.69 -5.18
CA PHE A 162 5.08 2.57 -5.40
C PHE A 162 4.91 3.44 -6.65
N GLY A 163 5.10 2.91 -7.86
CA GLY A 163 4.91 3.59 -9.14
C GLY A 163 6.19 4.22 -9.70
N CYS A 164 6.16 4.39 -11.02
CA CYS A 164 7.17 5.08 -11.81
C CYS A 164 6.47 5.98 -12.83
N TRP A 165 6.79 7.26 -12.83
CA TRP A 165 6.12 8.31 -13.60
C TRP A 165 7.12 9.12 -14.41
N PRO A 166 6.77 9.58 -15.63
CA PRO A 166 7.43 10.74 -16.22
C PRO A 166 7.18 11.97 -15.33
N LYS A 167 8.18 12.81 -15.13
CA LYS A 167 8.07 14.01 -14.24
C LYS A 167 6.92 14.94 -14.65
N ARG A 168 6.61 15.03 -15.97
CA ARG A 168 5.49 15.79 -16.52
C ARG A 168 4.11 15.40 -15.92
N VAL A 169 3.98 14.20 -15.36
CA VAL A 169 2.75 13.74 -14.71
C VAL A 169 2.41 14.62 -13.51
N PHE A 170 3.41 15.00 -12.74
CA PHE A 170 3.24 15.87 -11.57
C PHE A 170 2.95 17.33 -11.95
N GLU A 171 3.42 17.76 -13.11
CA GLU A 171 3.07 19.07 -13.68
C GLU A 171 1.62 19.09 -14.17
N LYS A 172 1.19 18.02 -14.86
CA LYS A 172 -0.14 17.91 -15.47
C LYS A 172 -1.25 17.64 -14.45
N TYR A 173 -1.01 16.70 -13.52
CA TYR A 173 -2.05 16.22 -12.59
C TYR A 173 -1.85 16.72 -11.16
N GLY A 174 -0.76 17.47 -10.88
CA GLY A 174 -0.38 17.90 -9.54
C GLY A 174 0.35 16.84 -8.73
N GLN A 175 1.01 17.27 -7.68
CA GLN A 175 1.77 16.42 -6.75
C GLN A 175 0.86 15.74 -5.73
N TYR A 176 1.43 15.03 -4.77
CA TYR A 176 0.70 14.33 -3.71
C TYR A 176 -0.06 15.31 -2.80
N ASP A 177 -1.30 14.99 -2.47
CA ASP A 177 -2.09 15.77 -1.51
C ASP A 177 -1.56 15.58 -0.09
N VAL A 178 -0.97 16.64 0.47
CA VAL A 178 -0.32 16.61 1.78
C VAL A 178 -1.29 16.41 2.96
N ARG A 179 -2.61 16.51 2.73
CA ARG A 179 -3.62 16.20 3.74
C ARG A 179 -3.81 14.70 3.95
N LEU A 180 -3.37 13.88 2.99
CA LEU A 180 -3.58 12.42 2.98
C LEU A 180 -2.38 11.69 3.56
N VAL A 181 -2.43 11.34 4.84
CA VAL A 181 -1.39 10.50 5.48
C VAL A 181 -1.37 9.07 4.91
N ARG A 182 -2.52 8.59 4.38
CA ARG A 182 -2.66 7.31 3.67
C ARG A 182 -3.51 7.51 2.41
N ASN A 183 -3.46 6.54 1.49
CA ASN A 183 -4.17 6.52 0.21
C ASN A 183 -3.78 7.68 -0.74
N GLN A 184 -2.70 8.38 -0.47
CA GLN A 184 -2.17 9.44 -1.30
C GLN A 184 -1.76 8.93 -2.71
N ASP A 185 -1.31 7.68 -2.79
CA ASP A 185 -0.98 6.97 -4.03
C ASP A 185 -2.24 6.60 -4.84
N ILE A 186 -3.27 6.11 -4.16
CA ILE A 186 -4.56 5.79 -4.79
C ILE A 186 -5.23 7.08 -5.29
N GLU A 187 -5.20 8.14 -4.50
CA GLU A 187 -5.76 9.45 -4.88
C GLU A 187 -5.06 10.03 -6.11
N LEU A 188 -3.74 10.04 -6.13
CA LEU A 188 -2.96 10.48 -7.28
C LEU A 188 -3.27 9.64 -8.53
N SER A 189 -3.32 8.30 -8.37
CA SER A 189 -3.68 7.38 -9.45
C SER A 189 -5.06 7.70 -10.01
N LYS A 190 -6.05 8.01 -9.18
CA LYS A 190 -7.39 8.39 -9.63
C LYS A 190 -7.41 9.76 -10.33
N ARG A 191 -6.63 10.74 -9.88
CA ARG A 191 -6.47 12.02 -10.62
C ARG A 191 -5.87 11.79 -12.01
N ILE A 192 -4.86 10.95 -12.13
CA ILE A 192 -4.26 10.58 -13.42
C ILE A 192 -5.31 9.98 -14.35
N ILE A 193 -6.05 8.96 -13.89
CA ILE A 193 -7.07 8.28 -14.70
C ILE A 193 -8.23 9.23 -15.09
N ASN A 194 -8.72 10.00 -14.12
CA ASN A 194 -9.80 10.97 -14.38
C ASN A 194 -9.39 12.07 -15.37
N GLY A 195 -8.08 12.37 -15.45
CA GLY A 195 -7.50 13.29 -16.43
C GLY A 195 -7.12 12.63 -17.77
N GLY A 196 -7.53 11.37 -18.01
CA GLY A 196 -7.28 10.62 -19.24
C GLY A 196 -5.92 9.94 -19.30
N GLY A 197 -5.18 9.89 -18.20
CA GLY A 197 -3.89 9.18 -18.11
C GLY A 197 -4.05 7.68 -17.94
N LYS A 198 -2.99 6.94 -18.22
CA LYS A 198 -2.96 5.47 -18.20
C LYS A 198 -1.95 4.93 -17.19
N ILE A 199 -2.39 3.94 -16.43
CA ILE A 199 -1.59 3.26 -15.41
C ILE A 199 -1.51 1.78 -15.76
N TYR A 200 -0.29 1.24 -15.81
CA TYR A 200 -0.07 -0.16 -16.13
C TYR A 200 0.66 -0.90 -15.02
N ILE A 201 0.31 -2.16 -14.85
CA ILE A 201 1.09 -3.13 -14.08
C ILE A 201 1.74 -4.12 -15.04
N ILE A 202 3.03 -4.45 -14.79
CA ILE A 202 3.85 -5.29 -15.66
C ILE A 202 4.30 -6.58 -14.95
N PRO A 203 4.45 -7.70 -15.67
CA PRO A 203 4.94 -8.96 -15.12
C PRO A 203 6.46 -9.12 -15.21
N ASP A 204 7.17 -8.22 -15.90
CA ASP A 204 8.60 -8.36 -16.28
C ASP A 204 9.54 -8.33 -15.07
N THR A 205 9.07 -7.79 -13.96
CA THR A 205 9.79 -7.73 -12.67
C THR A 205 8.80 -7.75 -11.51
N PHE A 206 9.32 -7.85 -10.28
CA PHE A 206 8.51 -7.74 -9.08
C PHE A 206 9.31 -7.10 -7.94
N CYS A 207 8.61 -6.71 -6.90
CA CYS A 207 9.20 -6.37 -5.62
C CYS A 207 8.63 -7.28 -4.53
N THR A 208 9.33 -7.40 -3.41
CA THR A 208 8.89 -8.19 -2.25
C THR A 208 8.68 -7.28 -1.05
N TYR A 209 7.41 -7.14 -0.65
CA TYR A 209 7.00 -6.38 0.52
C TYR A 209 6.96 -7.27 1.76
N LEU A 210 7.63 -6.87 2.83
CA LEU A 210 7.59 -7.57 4.11
C LEU A 210 6.36 -7.17 4.92
N ALA A 211 5.47 -8.13 5.11
CA ALA A 211 4.25 -7.93 5.87
C ALA A 211 4.51 -7.85 7.38
N ARG A 212 3.57 -7.25 8.09
CA ARG A 212 3.53 -7.25 9.56
C ARG A 212 3.37 -8.69 10.08
N GLU A 213 4.04 -9.02 11.18
CA GLU A 213 4.13 -10.39 11.69
C GLU A 213 3.23 -10.67 12.91
N THR A 214 2.56 -9.63 13.41
CA THR A 214 1.66 -9.76 14.56
C THR A 214 0.22 -9.38 14.21
N PHE A 215 -0.76 -9.99 14.89
CA PHE A 215 -2.17 -9.60 14.74
C PHE A 215 -2.41 -8.16 15.16
N SER A 216 -1.71 -7.67 16.17
CA SER A 216 -1.81 -6.27 16.63
C SER A 216 -1.39 -5.30 15.53
N ASP A 217 -0.25 -5.54 14.86
CA ASP A 217 0.23 -4.67 13.80
C ASP A 217 -0.61 -4.80 12.52
N LEU A 218 -1.10 -6.01 12.21
CA LEU A 218 -2.08 -6.24 11.15
C LEU A 218 -3.34 -5.43 11.41
N ALA A 219 -3.88 -5.48 12.65
CA ALA A 219 -5.07 -4.72 13.04
C ALA A 219 -4.85 -3.21 12.97
N LYS A 220 -3.74 -2.70 13.54
CA LYS A 220 -3.40 -1.27 13.48
C LYS A 220 -3.29 -0.76 12.05
N ASN A 221 -2.63 -1.53 11.18
CA ASN A 221 -2.47 -1.16 9.77
C ASN A 221 -3.81 -1.11 9.04
N ASN A 222 -4.64 -2.13 9.19
CA ASN A 222 -5.93 -2.21 8.51
C ASN A 222 -6.97 -1.24 9.09
N PHE A 223 -6.97 -1.00 10.39
CA PHE A 223 -7.75 0.07 11.01
C PHE A 223 -7.39 1.43 10.40
N GLY A 224 -6.09 1.72 10.27
CA GLY A 224 -5.62 2.93 9.60
C GLY A 224 -6.12 3.03 8.16
N ASN A 225 -6.02 1.95 7.38
CA ASN A 225 -6.50 1.91 5.99
C ASN A 225 -8.01 2.20 5.91
N GLY A 226 -8.82 1.53 6.74
CA GLY A 226 -10.26 1.75 6.78
C GLY A 226 -10.61 3.20 7.12
N LYS A 227 -10.01 3.76 8.17
CA LYS A 227 -10.22 5.15 8.60
C LYS A 227 -9.88 6.13 7.47
N TRP A 228 -8.73 5.95 6.82
CA TRP A 228 -8.26 6.84 5.78
C TRP A 228 -9.03 6.71 4.46
N ASN A 229 -9.71 5.59 4.19
CA ASN A 229 -10.63 5.53 3.06
C ASN A 229 -11.75 6.57 3.17
N ILE A 230 -12.35 6.69 4.34
CA ILE A 230 -13.40 7.69 4.57
C ILE A 230 -12.84 9.11 4.51
N LEU A 231 -11.69 9.33 5.17
CA LEU A 231 -11.04 10.65 5.17
C LEU A 231 -10.56 11.06 3.77
N THR A 232 -10.11 10.13 2.93
CA THR A 232 -9.74 10.43 1.53
C THR A 232 -10.92 10.99 0.76
N VAL A 233 -12.08 10.33 0.82
CA VAL A 233 -13.31 10.83 0.17
C VAL A 233 -13.71 12.20 0.74
N TYR A 234 -13.60 12.39 2.04
CA TYR A 234 -13.93 13.66 2.70
C TYR A 234 -13.04 14.82 2.22
N TYR A 235 -11.71 14.62 2.18
CA TYR A 235 -10.77 15.67 1.77
C TYR A 235 -10.81 15.94 0.26
N THR A 236 -10.97 14.90 -0.56
CA THR A 236 -11.00 15.02 -2.02
C THR A 236 -12.38 15.42 -2.55
N ARG A 237 -13.44 15.28 -1.76
CA ARG A 237 -14.85 15.45 -2.16
C ARG A 237 -15.28 14.56 -3.34
N GLN A 238 -14.59 13.47 -3.58
CA GLN A 238 -14.82 12.58 -4.70
C GLN A 238 -14.95 11.12 -4.23
N MET A 239 -16.16 10.57 -4.31
CA MET A 239 -16.38 9.13 -4.07
C MET A 239 -15.55 8.27 -5.02
N LYS A 240 -15.32 8.75 -6.24
CA LYS A 240 -14.49 8.08 -7.26
C LYS A 240 -12.98 8.05 -6.92
N SER A 241 -12.53 8.72 -5.85
CA SER A 241 -11.14 8.64 -5.36
C SER A 241 -10.76 7.25 -4.87
N LEU A 242 -11.76 6.37 -4.63
CA LEU A 242 -11.55 5.00 -4.18
C LEU A 242 -12.44 4.04 -4.99
N SER A 243 -12.02 2.77 -5.07
CA SER A 243 -12.84 1.71 -5.66
C SER A 243 -13.84 1.17 -4.63
N LEU A 244 -15.01 0.68 -5.08
CA LEU A 244 -16.09 0.17 -4.20
C LEU A 244 -15.62 -0.91 -3.21
N ARG A 245 -14.64 -1.74 -3.60
CA ARG A 245 -14.06 -2.76 -2.73
C ARG A 245 -13.57 -2.24 -1.37
N HIS A 246 -13.15 -0.97 -1.31
CA HIS A 246 -12.64 -0.35 -0.07
C HIS A 246 -13.75 -0.10 0.97
N PHE A 247 -15.02 -0.14 0.56
CA PHE A 247 -16.16 0.08 1.45
C PHE A 247 -16.82 -1.22 1.93
N ILE A 248 -16.48 -2.38 1.33
CA ILE A 248 -17.07 -3.69 1.70
C ILE A 248 -16.92 -3.97 3.22
N PRO A 249 -15.73 -3.78 3.85
CA PRO A 249 -15.60 -4.02 5.28
C PRO A 249 -16.46 -3.08 6.15
N LEU A 250 -16.68 -1.84 5.71
CA LEU A 250 -17.60 -0.91 6.38
C LEU A 250 -19.05 -1.41 6.29
N LEU A 251 -19.48 -1.83 5.09
CA LEU A 251 -20.83 -2.36 4.89
C LEU A 251 -21.08 -3.61 5.73
N PHE A 252 -20.09 -4.50 5.86
CA PHE A 252 -20.17 -5.63 6.77
C PHE A 252 -20.37 -5.21 8.22
N VAL A 253 -19.55 -4.30 8.73
CA VAL A 253 -19.66 -3.81 10.12
C VAL A 253 -21.00 -3.11 10.36
N LEU A 254 -21.46 -2.28 9.43
CA LEU A 254 -22.79 -1.64 9.51
C LEU A 254 -23.92 -2.67 9.43
N GLY A 255 -23.81 -3.69 8.58
CA GLY A 255 -24.78 -4.77 8.46
C GLY A 255 -24.92 -5.63 9.72
N VAL A 256 -23.88 -5.65 10.58
CA VAL A 256 -23.96 -6.31 11.90
C VAL A 256 -24.45 -5.33 12.97
N ILE A 257 -23.89 -4.12 13.04
CA ILE A 257 -24.14 -3.20 14.15
C ILE A 257 -25.52 -2.54 14.06
N LEU A 258 -25.93 -2.05 12.87
CA LEU A 258 -27.20 -1.32 12.77
C LEU A 258 -28.42 -2.19 13.07
N PRO A 259 -28.55 -3.42 12.54
CA PRO A 259 -29.66 -4.28 12.93
C PRO A 259 -29.59 -4.68 14.41
N ALA A 260 -28.38 -4.84 15.00
CA ALA A 260 -28.25 -5.12 16.42
C ALA A 260 -28.75 -3.96 17.30
N LEU A 261 -28.45 -2.71 16.91
CA LEU A 261 -28.95 -1.51 17.61
C LEU A 261 -30.49 -1.38 17.49
N VAL A 262 -31.03 -1.57 16.27
CA VAL A 262 -32.50 -1.59 16.05
C VAL A 262 -33.16 -2.70 16.86
N GLY A 263 -32.49 -3.84 16.99
CA GLY A 263 -32.96 -5.00 17.74
C GLY A 263 -33.15 -4.76 19.25
N ILE A 264 -32.59 -3.69 19.80
CA ILE A 264 -32.86 -3.27 21.18
C ILE A 264 -34.36 -2.92 21.35
N PHE A 265 -34.96 -2.34 20.31
CA PHE A 265 -36.38 -1.91 20.32
C PHE A 265 -37.26 -2.86 19.52
N TRP A 266 -36.73 -3.54 18.51
CA TRP A 266 -37.44 -4.46 17.64
C TRP A 266 -36.63 -5.75 17.43
N HIS A 267 -36.90 -6.75 18.31
CA HIS A 267 -36.14 -8.00 18.37
C HIS A 267 -35.94 -8.75 17.04
N PRO A 268 -36.91 -8.74 16.07
CA PRO A 268 -36.67 -9.41 14.77
C PRO A 268 -35.45 -8.87 13.99
N ALA A 269 -35.04 -7.63 14.23
CA ALA A 269 -33.83 -7.08 13.60
C ALA A 269 -32.56 -7.82 14.03
N LEU A 270 -32.53 -8.43 15.21
CA LEU A 270 -31.39 -9.27 15.66
C LEU A 270 -31.14 -10.46 14.72
N LEU A 271 -32.21 -11.00 14.11
CA LEU A 271 -32.09 -12.09 13.15
C LEU A 271 -31.30 -11.68 11.92
N LEU A 272 -31.44 -10.43 11.47
CA LEU A 272 -30.65 -9.91 10.34
C LEU A 272 -29.18 -9.79 10.73
N SER A 273 -28.89 -9.25 11.92
CA SER A 273 -27.50 -9.17 12.42
C SER A 273 -26.88 -10.58 12.55
N ALA A 274 -27.61 -11.51 13.13
CA ALA A 274 -27.17 -12.90 13.26
C ALA A 274 -26.96 -13.59 11.91
N PHE A 275 -27.85 -13.33 10.93
CA PHE A 275 -27.75 -13.86 9.58
C PHE A 275 -26.48 -13.35 8.86
N VAL A 276 -26.23 -12.04 8.89
CA VAL A 276 -25.03 -11.43 8.29
C VAL A 276 -23.76 -12.03 8.90
N LEU A 277 -23.74 -12.17 10.23
CA LEU A 277 -22.59 -12.75 10.93
C LEU A 277 -22.42 -14.23 10.59
N LEU A 278 -23.50 -15.01 10.51
CA LEU A 278 -23.47 -16.43 10.13
C LEU A 278 -22.93 -16.62 8.71
N VAL A 279 -23.43 -15.86 7.75
CA VAL A 279 -22.96 -15.93 6.35
C VAL A 279 -21.45 -15.61 6.28
N TYR A 280 -21.02 -14.56 6.99
CA TYR A 280 -19.60 -14.21 7.08
C TYR A 280 -18.76 -15.36 7.68
N LEU A 281 -19.18 -15.93 8.80
CA LEU A 281 -18.45 -17.00 9.48
C LEU A 281 -18.39 -18.29 8.62
N VAL A 282 -19.47 -18.65 7.95
CA VAL A 282 -19.50 -19.80 7.04
C VAL A 282 -18.53 -19.60 5.88
N ALA A 283 -18.56 -18.44 5.22
CA ALA A 283 -17.63 -18.10 4.14
C ALA A 283 -16.17 -18.12 4.63
N LEU A 284 -15.92 -17.54 5.81
CA LEU A 284 -14.61 -17.47 6.42
C LEU A 284 -14.05 -18.86 6.77
N CYS A 285 -14.86 -19.70 7.38
CA CYS A 285 -14.49 -21.10 7.68
C CYS A 285 -14.18 -21.88 6.40
N GLY A 286 -15.04 -21.76 5.38
CA GLY A 286 -14.84 -22.44 4.09
C GLY A 286 -13.53 -22.05 3.42
N ILE A 287 -13.25 -20.74 3.30
CA ILE A 287 -12.03 -20.24 2.68
C ILE A 287 -10.79 -20.61 3.51
N SER A 288 -10.87 -20.49 4.84
CA SER A 288 -9.76 -20.86 5.73
C SER A 288 -9.45 -22.34 5.66
N ALA A 289 -10.47 -23.21 5.60
CA ALA A 289 -10.31 -24.65 5.44
C ALA A 289 -9.70 -24.99 4.06
N GLN A 290 -10.20 -24.38 2.99
CA GLN A 290 -9.66 -24.56 1.65
C GLN A 290 -8.17 -24.19 1.58
N LEU A 291 -7.80 -23.03 2.08
CA LEU A 291 -6.40 -22.56 2.08
C LEU A 291 -5.51 -23.43 3.00
N ALA A 292 -6.04 -23.86 4.14
CA ALA A 292 -5.32 -24.76 5.05
C ALA A 292 -4.92 -26.05 4.36
N VAL A 293 -5.84 -26.66 3.59
CA VAL A 293 -5.57 -27.88 2.83
C VAL A 293 -4.66 -27.61 1.62
N GLN A 294 -5.01 -26.64 0.78
CA GLN A 294 -4.29 -26.38 -0.48
C GLN A 294 -2.85 -25.90 -0.30
N LYS A 295 -2.59 -25.15 0.77
CA LYS A 295 -1.28 -24.51 1.02
C LYS A 295 -0.58 -25.03 2.27
N HIS A 296 -1.09 -26.07 2.89
CA HIS A 296 -0.55 -26.66 4.13
C HIS A 296 -0.34 -25.63 5.25
N LEU A 297 -1.31 -24.73 5.40
CA LEU A 297 -1.30 -23.67 6.41
C LEU A 297 -2.19 -24.01 7.60
N ASN A 298 -1.92 -23.36 8.74
CA ASN A 298 -2.73 -23.57 9.94
C ASN A 298 -4.08 -22.85 9.81
N PHE A 299 -5.17 -23.61 9.94
CA PHE A 299 -6.55 -23.14 9.83
C PHE A 299 -6.86 -22.00 10.82
N PHE A 300 -6.50 -22.17 12.09
CA PHE A 300 -6.82 -21.17 13.12
C PHE A 300 -6.10 -19.84 12.90
N TYR A 301 -4.83 -19.88 12.46
CA TYR A 301 -4.12 -18.65 12.12
C TYR A 301 -4.69 -17.98 10.86
N LEU A 302 -5.12 -18.72 9.86
CA LEU A 302 -5.83 -18.17 8.69
C LEU A 302 -7.13 -17.49 9.10
N PHE A 303 -7.97 -18.22 9.85
CA PHE A 303 -9.24 -17.71 10.34
C PHE A 303 -9.07 -16.39 11.11
N TRP A 304 -8.19 -16.36 12.11
CA TRP A 304 -7.94 -15.16 12.92
C TRP A 304 -7.28 -14.03 12.13
N SER A 305 -6.46 -14.33 11.12
CA SER A 305 -5.86 -13.32 10.24
C SER A 305 -6.93 -12.61 9.41
N PHE A 306 -7.88 -13.36 8.83
CA PHE A 306 -9.01 -12.76 8.11
C PHE A 306 -9.92 -11.95 9.03
N VAL A 307 -10.31 -12.49 10.19
CA VAL A 307 -11.12 -11.76 11.18
C VAL A 307 -10.43 -10.45 11.55
N THR A 308 -9.14 -10.52 11.91
CA THR A 308 -8.35 -9.34 12.28
C THR A 308 -8.35 -8.31 11.16
N LEU A 309 -8.13 -8.72 9.91
CA LEU A 309 -8.09 -7.83 8.76
C LEU A 309 -9.45 -7.16 8.53
N HIS A 310 -10.51 -7.95 8.37
CA HIS A 310 -11.82 -7.42 7.99
C HIS A 310 -12.46 -6.57 9.10
N CYS A 311 -12.42 -7.06 10.34
CA CYS A 311 -13.02 -6.33 11.46
C CYS A 311 -12.27 -5.03 11.76
N SER A 312 -10.93 -5.05 11.78
CA SER A 312 -10.17 -3.83 12.04
C SER A 312 -10.32 -2.79 10.93
N TYR A 313 -10.39 -3.23 9.68
CA TYR A 313 -10.61 -2.35 8.53
C TYR A 313 -12.00 -1.72 8.57
N GLY A 314 -13.05 -2.53 8.76
CA GLY A 314 -14.43 -2.06 8.86
C GLY A 314 -14.63 -1.12 10.05
N TRP A 315 -14.08 -1.48 11.21
CA TRP A 315 -14.11 -0.62 12.40
C TRP A 315 -13.36 0.70 12.19
N GLY A 316 -12.19 0.66 11.57
CA GLY A 316 -11.46 1.86 11.17
C GLY A 316 -12.29 2.78 10.27
N SER A 317 -13.00 2.21 9.28
CA SER A 317 -13.90 2.97 8.40
C SER A 317 -15.06 3.60 9.17
N LEU A 318 -15.68 2.87 10.11
CA LEU A 318 -16.73 3.40 10.97
C LEU A 318 -16.22 4.57 11.84
N VAL A 319 -15.07 4.40 12.48
CA VAL A 319 -14.44 5.48 13.26
C VAL A 319 -14.07 6.67 12.36
N GLY A 320 -13.61 6.41 11.13
CA GLY A 320 -13.40 7.45 10.11
C GLY A 320 -14.67 8.26 9.87
N LEU A 321 -15.80 7.58 9.63
CA LEU A 321 -17.11 8.21 9.41
C LEU A 321 -17.56 9.05 10.60
N LEU A 322 -17.52 8.49 11.81
CA LEU A 322 -17.90 9.18 13.03
C LEU A 322 -16.98 10.36 13.38
N SER A 323 -15.76 10.37 12.87
CA SER A 323 -14.81 11.47 13.09
C SER A 323 -15.01 12.68 12.17
N LEU A 324 -15.81 12.58 11.09
CA LEU A 324 -15.97 13.64 10.11
C LEU A 324 -16.45 14.98 10.67
N PRO A 325 -17.42 15.05 11.63
CA PRO A 325 -17.87 16.30 12.21
C PRO A 325 -16.76 17.09 12.94
N PHE A 326 -15.71 16.40 13.39
CA PHE A 326 -14.60 16.96 14.16
C PHE A 326 -13.38 17.29 13.31
N LYS A 327 -13.44 17.09 11.98
CA LYS A 327 -12.32 17.34 11.07
C LYS A 327 -12.43 18.72 10.44
N LYS A 328 -11.36 19.51 10.59
CA LYS A 328 -11.16 20.71 9.78
C LYS A 328 -10.72 20.27 8.38
N ARG A 329 -11.30 20.88 7.37
CA ARG A 329 -10.98 20.64 5.95
C ARG A 329 -9.75 21.39 5.51
#